data_3880a5e78e0d5f7485a15b92b5f53cb7
#
_entry.id   3880a5e78e0d5f7485a15b92b5f53cb7
#
_cell.length_a   1.000
_cell.length_b   1.000
_cell.length_c   1.000
_cell.angle_alpha   90.00
_cell.angle_beta   90.00
_cell.angle_gamma   90.00
#
_symmetry.space_group_name_H-M   'P 1'
#
loop_
_entity.id
_entity.type
_entity.pdbx_description
1 polymer ?
#
loop_
_entity_poly.entity_id
_entity_poly.type
_entity_poly.pdbx_seq_one_letter_code
_entity_poly.pdbx_strand_id
1 'polypeptide(L)'
;MPKKNDKSKESASIMAELYELSVPGQLIGKEVIDASARKIGVVRNVKLTFPPAKINVIIKGLDVEFQIPMDSISTVGGVVQLKEAIKQAEELEIRDIVRLREEIAREISSYLS
;
A
#
# COMPACT_ATOMS: atom_id res chain seq x y z
N MET A 1 -2.92 -12.19 -36.20
CA MET A 1 -2.56 -12.10 -35.31
C MET A 1 -2.24 -11.85 -34.80
N PRO A 2 -2.33 -11.73 -34.93
CA PRO A 2 -1.85 -11.55 -34.00
C PRO A 2 -1.74 -11.40 -33.33
N LYS A 3 -1.68 -11.44 -33.63
CA LYS A 3 -1.36 -11.49 -32.71
C LYS A 3 -1.19 -11.09 -31.99
N LYS A 4 -1.39 -10.97 -32.31
CA LYS A 4 -1.13 -10.79 -31.32
C LYS A 4 -1.02 -10.55 -30.53
N ASN A 5 -1.27 -10.61 -30.81
CA ASN A 5 -1.02 -10.48 -29.70
C ASN A 5 -0.74 -10.38 -29.03
N ASP A 6 -0.72 -10.43 -29.39
CA ASP A 6 -0.29 -10.38 -28.49
C ASP A 6 0.10 -10.03 -27.91
N LYS A 7 0.24 -10.05 -28.17
CA LYS A 7 0.64 -9.70 -27.51
C LYS A 7 0.64 -9.17 -26.83
N SER A 8 0.30 -9.00 -26.98
CA SER A 8 0.33 -8.56 -26.10
C SER A 8 0.12 -8.80 -25.46
N LYS A 9 -0.04 -9.21 -25.56
CA LYS A 9 -0.01 -9.31 -24.87
C LYS A 9 0.47 -9.22 -24.21
N GLU A 10 0.69 -9.29 -24.55
CA GLU A 10 1.28 -9.06 -23.95
C GLU A 10 1.54 -8.46 -23.22
N SER A 11 1.44 -9.15 -23.26
CA SER A 11 2.12 -8.36 -22.37
C SER A 11 1.49 -7.14 -21.81
N ALA A 12 0.42 -6.97 -21.98
CA ALA A 12 -0.16 -5.70 -21.62
C ALA A 12 -0.78 -5.78 -20.24
N SER A 13 0.00 -5.46 -19.21
CA SER A 13 -0.61 -5.28 -17.90
C SER A 13 -0.98 -3.81 -17.74
N ILE A 14 -2.13 -3.58 -17.14
CA ILE A 14 -2.62 -2.25 -16.81
C ILE A 14 -2.48 -2.08 -15.30
N MET A 15 -1.95 -0.95 -14.89
CA MET A 15 -1.75 -0.66 -13.47
C MET A 15 -2.45 0.66 -13.15
N ALA A 16 -3.11 0.69 -12.01
CA ALA A 16 -3.73 1.90 -11.49
C ALA A 16 -3.40 2.03 -10.02
N GLU A 17 -3.24 3.27 -9.56
CA GLU A 17 -3.03 3.55 -8.15
C GLU A 17 -4.25 4.27 -7.63
N LEU A 18 -4.75 3.79 -6.49
CA LEU A 18 -5.98 4.28 -5.91
C LEU A 18 -5.70 5.01 -4.61
N TYR A 19 -6.38 6.13 -4.43
CA TYR A 19 -6.26 6.94 -3.22
C TYR A 19 -7.66 7.22 -2.68
N GLU A 20 -7.77 7.28 -1.36
CA GLU A 20 -9.01 7.65 -0.71
C GLU A 20 -9.12 9.17 -0.75
N LEU A 21 -10.09 9.66 -1.50
CA LEU A 21 -10.25 11.09 -1.67
C LEU A 21 -11.36 11.66 -0.80
N SER A 22 -12.39 10.85 -0.52
CA SER A 22 -13.56 11.35 0.20
C SER A 22 -13.47 11.13 1.71
N VAL A 23 -12.85 10.03 2.15
CA VAL A 23 -12.73 9.72 3.57
C VAL A 23 -11.29 9.29 3.86
N PRO A 24 -10.36 10.24 3.87
CA PRO A 24 -8.97 9.91 4.15
C PRO A 24 -8.84 9.31 5.55
N GLY A 25 -8.03 8.29 5.68
CA GLY A 25 -7.78 7.66 6.96
C GLY A 25 -8.55 6.38 7.20
N GLN A 26 -9.45 5.99 6.31
CA GLN A 26 -10.09 4.69 6.45
C GLN A 26 -9.13 3.55 6.12
N LEU A 27 -8.25 3.76 5.19
CA LEU A 27 -7.18 2.82 4.89
C LEU A 27 -5.86 3.58 4.74
N ILE A 28 -5.84 4.58 3.86
CA ILE A 28 -4.64 5.37 3.61
C ILE A 28 -4.31 6.19 4.84
N GLY A 29 -3.05 6.13 5.25
CA GLY A 29 -2.59 6.81 6.45
C GLY A 29 -2.67 5.97 7.70
N LYS A 30 -3.28 4.78 7.65
CA LYS A 30 -3.33 3.92 8.83
C LYS A 30 -1.99 3.29 9.10
N GLU A 31 -1.68 3.18 10.37
CA GLU A 31 -0.50 2.47 10.84
C GLU A 31 -0.63 0.98 10.50
N VAL A 32 0.47 0.37 10.09
CA VAL A 32 0.51 -1.05 9.75
C VAL A 32 1.39 -1.77 10.77
N ILE A 33 0.85 -2.84 11.35
CA ILE A 33 1.62 -3.71 12.24
C ILE A 33 1.67 -5.09 11.62
N ASP A 34 2.80 -5.78 11.80
CA ASP A 34 2.93 -7.14 11.30
C ASP A 34 2.40 -8.14 12.33
N ALA A 35 2.51 -9.43 12.02
CA ALA A 35 1.98 -10.48 12.91
C ALA A 35 2.69 -10.51 14.27
N SER A 36 3.88 -9.92 14.38
CA SER A 36 4.60 -9.80 15.64
C SER A 36 4.28 -8.51 16.38
N ALA A 37 3.27 -7.77 15.92
CA ALA A 37 2.81 -6.51 16.50
C ALA A 37 3.85 -5.40 16.41
N ARG A 38 4.80 -5.49 15.47
CA ARG A 38 5.77 -4.43 15.22
C ARG A 38 5.17 -3.40 14.28
N LYS A 39 5.40 -2.13 14.57
CA LYS A 39 4.99 -1.03 13.67
C LYS A 39 5.97 -0.98 12.52
N ILE A 40 5.49 -1.23 11.30
CA ILE A 40 6.39 -1.33 10.14
C ILE A 40 6.17 -0.25 9.10
N GLY A 41 5.09 0.51 9.21
CA GLY A 41 4.85 1.57 8.25
C GLY A 41 3.44 2.10 8.30
N VAL A 42 3.08 2.79 7.24
CA VAL A 42 1.77 3.44 7.08
C VAL A 42 1.29 3.14 5.66
N VAL A 43 -0.01 2.91 5.50
CA VAL A 43 -0.57 2.66 4.18
C VAL A 43 -0.45 3.92 3.33
N ARG A 44 0.22 3.82 2.18
CA ARG A 44 0.40 4.93 1.28
C ARG A 44 -0.68 4.97 0.20
N ASN A 45 -0.90 3.83 -0.47
CA ASN A 45 -1.95 3.74 -1.49
C ASN A 45 -2.23 2.27 -1.79
N VAL A 46 -3.16 2.07 -2.71
CA VAL A 46 -3.54 0.74 -3.20
C VAL A 46 -3.23 0.69 -4.68
N LYS A 47 -2.62 -0.39 -5.12
CA LYS A 47 -2.23 -0.57 -6.51
C LYS A 47 -3.01 -1.73 -7.11
N LEU A 48 -3.61 -1.49 -8.25
CA LEU A 48 -4.43 -2.47 -8.95
C LEU A 48 -3.78 -2.77 -10.31
N THR A 49 -3.57 -4.04 -10.61
CA THR A 49 -2.99 -4.46 -11.89
C THR A 49 -3.90 -5.46 -12.58
N PHE A 50 -3.81 -5.51 -13.90
CA PHE A 50 -4.60 -6.39 -14.78
C PHE A 50 -3.73 -6.89 -15.90
N PRO A 51 -4.14 -7.97 -16.59
CA PRO A 51 -4.76 -9.17 -16.07
C PRO A 51 -3.72 -10.11 -15.50
N PRO A 52 -4.09 -11.03 -14.61
CA PRO A 52 -5.34 -11.05 -13.90
C PRO A 52 -5.40 -9.94 -12.86
N ALA A 53 -6.59 -9.65 -12.36
CA ALA A 53 -6.74 -8.57 -11.38
C ALA A 53 -6.00 -8.90 -10.09
N LYS A 54 -5.15 -7.98 -9.64
CA LYS A 54 -4.41 -8.11 -8.39
C LYS A 54 -4.47 -6.79 -7.66
N ILE A 55 -4.72 -6.86 -6.37
CA ILE A 55 -4.77 -5.68 -5.52
C ILE A 55 -3.65 -5.79 -4.50
N ASN A 56 -2.78 -4.80 -4.50
CA ASN A 56 -1.69 -4.74 -3.54
C ASN A 56 -1.79 -3.44 -2.76
N VAL A 57 -1.37 -3.51 -1.50
CA VAL A 57 -1.30 -2.36 -0.63
C VAL A 57 0.14 -1.91 -0.56
N ILE A 58 0.38 -0.63 -0.76
CA ILE A 58 1.71 -0.05 -0.68
C ILE A 58 1.87 0.52 0.72
N ILE A 59 2.88 0.02 1.42
CA ILE A 59 3.16 0.42 2.80
C ILE A 59 4.47 1.18 2.80
N LYS A 60 4.42 2.40 3.32
CA LYS A 60 5.59 3.27 3.38
C LYS A 60 6.24 3.12 4.75
N GLY A 61 7.49 2.69 4.76
CA GLY A 61 8.35 2.69 5.94
C GLY A 61 9.28 3.90 5.89
N LEU A 62 10.33 3.91 6.73
CA LEU A 62 11.23 5.05 6.81
C LEU A 62 12.05 5.21 5.53
N ASP A 63 12.69 4.13 5.09
CA ASP A 63 13.57 4.19 3.92
C ASP A 63 13.16 3.21 2.85
N VAL A 64 12.04 2.54 3.01
CA VAL A 64 11.61 1.49 2.09
C VAL A 64 10.11 1.54 1.91
N GLU A 65 9.65 0.97 0.80
CA GLU A 65 8.23 0.70 0.59
C GLU A 65 8.05 -0.79 0.40
N PHE A 66 6.94 -1.29 0.92
CA PHE A 66 6.57 -2.69 0.76
C PHE A 66 5.31 -2.76 -0.08
N GLN A 67 5.28 -3.69 -1.01
CA GLN A 67 4.08 -3.99 -1.78
C GLN A 67 3.56 -5.33 -1.30
N ILE A 68 2.37 -5.32 -0.71
CA ILE A 68 1.81 -6.49 -0.04
C ILE A 68 0.46 -6.82 -0.67
N PRO A 69 0.22 -8.10 -1.04
CA PRO A 69 -1.09 -8.47 -1.56
C PRO A 69 -2.18 -8.17 -0.53
N MET A 70 -3.35 -7.78 -0.99
CA MET A 70 -4.48 -7.51 -0.10
C MET A 70 -4.79 -8.71 0.78
N ASP A 71 -4.57 -9.93 0.27
CA ASP A 71 -4.80 -11.17 1.02
C ASP A 71 -3.93 -11.31 2.25
N SER A 72 -2.82 -10.57 2.32
CA SER A 72 -1.91 -10.62 3.46
C SER A 72 -2.38 -9.78 4.63
N ILE A 73 -3.49 -9.06 4.48
CA ILE A 73 -4.06 -8.28 5.55
C ILE A 73 -5.00 -9.17 6.36
N SER A 74 -4.79 -9.20 7.66
CA SER A 74 -5.60 -9.96 8.59
C SER A 74 -6.82 -9.16 9.03
N THR A 75 -6.59 -7.94 9.48
CA THR A 75 -7.68 -7.08 9.95
C THR A 75 -7.39 -5.63 9.61
N VAL A 76 -8.47 -4.85 9.47
CA VAL A 76 -8.39 -3.40 9.32
C VAL A 76 -9.27 -2.79 10.39
N GLY A 77 -8.66 -2.07 11.30
CA GLY A 77 -9.36 -1.37 12.37
C GLY A 77 -8.68 -0.04 12.59
N GLY A 78 -8.33 0.29 13.83
CA GLY A 78 -7.51 1.46 14.12
C GLY A 78 -6.14 1.35 13.47
N VAL A 79 -5.65 0.12 13.32
CA VAL A 79 -4.42 -0.18 12.59
C VAL A 79 -4.74 -1.26 11.57
N VAL A 80 -3.86 -1.41 10.59
CA VAL A 80 -3.91 -2.51 9.64
C VAL A 80 -2.96 -3.59 10.16
N GLN A 81 -3.47 -4.79 10.35
CA GLN A 81 -2.65 -5.90 10.83
C GLN A 81 -2.42 -6.91 9.72
N LEU A 82 -1.16 -7.32 9.56
CA LEU A 82 -0.77 -8.28 8.55
C LEU A 82 -0.80 -9.70 9.14
N LYS A 83 -0.94 -10.69 8.26
CA LYS A 83 -0.98 -12.10 8.66
C LYS A 83 0.39 -12.62 9.03
N GLU A 84 1.46 -12.00 8.51
CA GLU A 84 2.82 -12.49 8.67
C GLU A 84 3.73 -11.41 9.21
N ALA A 85 4.82 -11.85 9.83
CA ALA A 85 5.88 -10.93 10.23
C ALA A 85 6.69 -10.54 9.01
N ILE A 86 7.04 -9.26 8.91
CA ILE A 86 7.87 -8.75 7.81
C ILE A 86 9.26 -8.52 8.39
N LYS A 87 10.11 -9.53 8.27
CA LYS A 87 11.41 -9.51 8.92
C LYS A 87 12.32 -8.42 8.38
N GLN A 88 12.16 -8.06 7.11
CA GLN A 88 12.98 -7.04 6.48
C GLN A 88 12.61 -5.63 6.95
N ALA A 89 11.42 -5.49 7.52
CA ALA A 89 10.93 -4.18 7.93
C ALA A 89 11.58 -3.77 9.24
N GLU A 90 11.98 -2.51 9.31
CA GLU A 90 12.49 -1.91 10.52
C GLU A 90 11.32 -1.51 11.40
N GLU A 91 11.44 -1.75 12.70
CA GLU A 91 10.38 -1.34 13.62
C GLU A 91 10.41 0.17 13.80
N LEU A 92 9.24 0.79 13.71
CA LEU A 92 9.11 2.24 13.78
C LEU A 92 8.60 2.68 15.14
N GLU A 93 8.88 3.94 15.47
CA GLU A 93 8.35 4.60 16.67
C GLU A 93 7.13 5.43 16.28
N ILE A 94 6.37 5.86 17.29
CA ILE A 94 5.16 6.65 17.06
C ILE A 94 5.48 7.92 16.29
N ARG A 95 6.59 8.59 16.60
CA ARG A 95 6.98 9.82 15.89
C ARG A 95 7.24 9.57 14.41
N ASP A 96 7.75 8.38 14.06
CA ASP A 96 7.97 8.01 12.68
C ASP A 96 6.64 7.86 11.94
N ILE A 97 5.67 7.24 12.60
CA ILE A 97 4.33 7.05 12.04
C ILE A 97 3.69 8.41 11.77
N VAL A 98 3.77 9.33 12.73
CA VAL A 98 3.20 10.67 12.57
C VAL A 98 3.83 11.38 11.36
N ARG A 99 5.16 11.31 11.24
CA ARG A 99 5.85 11.95 10.13
C ARG A 99 5.44 11.34 8.79
N LEU A 100 5.34 10.01 8.72
CA LEU A 100 4.96 9.35 7.48
C LEU A 100 3.54 9.71 7.08
N ARG A 101 2.63 9.82 8.05
CA ARG A 101 1.27 10.25 7.76
C ARG A 101 1.23 11.66 7.19
N GLU A 102 2.06 12.54 7.72
CA GLU A 102 2.13 13.91 7.21
C GLU A 102 2.65 13.95 5.79
N GLU A 103 3.66 13.12 5.49
CA GLU A 103 4.19 13.05 4.14
C GLU A 103 3.15 12.54 3.16
N ILE A 104 2.40 11.52 3.55
CA ILE A 104 1.35 10.95 2.71
C ILE A 104 0.23 11.98 2.50
N ALA A 105 -0.16 12.69 3.54
CA ALA A 105 -1.20 13.71 3.44
C ALA A 105 -0.79 14.81 2.46
N ARG A 106 0.47 15.24 2.50
CA ARG A 106 0.98 16.24 1.57
C ARG A 106 0.97 15.71 0.14
N GLU A 107 1.33 14.44 -0.04
CA GLU A 107 1.34 13.82 -1.36
C GLU A 107 -0.06 13.80 -1.96
N ILE A 108 -1.05 13.39 -1.16
CA ILE A 108 -2.44 13.35 -1.64
C ILE A 108 -2.92 14.76 -1.95
N SER A 109 -2.61 15.73 -1.10
CA SER A 109 -3.01 17.12 -1.35
C SER A 109 -2.48 17.65 -2.65
N SER A 110 -1.27 17.24 -3.05
CA SER A 110 -0.68 17.71 -4.29
C SER A 110 -1.44 17.19 -5.50
N TYR A 111 -2.09 16.03 -5.40
CA TYR A 111 -2.90 15.51 -6.50
C TYR A 111 -4.26 16.21 -6.60
N LEU A 112 -4.70 16.83 -5.52
CA LEU A 112 -6.01 17.48 -5.47
C LEU A 112 -5.95 18.97 -5.84
N SER A 113 -4.77 19.54 -5.82
CA SER A 113 -4.64 20.99 -6.07
C SER A 113 -4.40 21.35 -7.54
#